data_460407b3c916c2f89160919ddda81329
#
_entry.id   460407b3c916c2f89160919ddda81329
#
_cell.length_a   1.000
_cell.length_b   1.000
_cell.length_c   1.000
_cell.angle_alpha   90.00
_cell.angle_beta   90.00
_cell.angle_gamma   90.00
#
_symmetry.space_group_name_H-M   'P 1'
#
loop_
_entity.id
_entity.type
_entity.pdbx_description
1 polymer ?
#
loop_
_entity_poly.entity_id
_entity_poly.type
_entity_poly.pdbx_seq_one_letter_code
_entity_poly.pdbx_strand_id
1 'polypeptide(L)'
;MKNCLIAHWYTPPYIIDLVDLAAGSKTDPALLKVMEDFYLKIGKKPVVFEKFISGYVANRLQAAMGLEINKLLDEGWATPSAIDDSVKYGLALRMALMGSLMKADFTGLDMMQRGMANRTYDPPIPKGNSSTLDELLESGRGGVMSGAGYFDYGGLSASELFKTRDIGLLRLKSE
;
A
#
# COMPACT_ATOMS: atom_id res chain seq x y z
N MET A 1 -4.97 29.11 -9.32
CA MET A 1 -3.61 29.18 -8.78
C MET A 1 -2.70 28.43 -9.73
N LYS A 2 -1.76 29.12 -10.42
CA LYS A 2 -0.85 28.49 -11.38
C LYS A 2 0.32 27.75 -10.70
N ASN A 3 0.63 28.09 -9.45
CA ASN A 3 1.80 27.61 -8.71
C ASN A 3 1.42 26.65 -7.57
N CYS A 4 0.43 25.80 -7.78
CA CYS A 4 0.01 24.79 -6.80
C CYS A 4 0.01 23.42 -7.45
N LEU A 5 0.56 22.44 -6.76
CA LEU A 5 0.46 21.02 -7.06
C LEU A 5 0.25 20.24 -5.76
N ILE A 6 -0.06 18.97 -5.87
CA ILE A 6 -0.13 18.07 -4.72
C ILE A 6 1.15 17.26 -4.68
N ALA A 7 1.76 17.17 -3.48
CA ALA A 7 2.81 16.22 -3.16
C ALA A 7 2.30 15.32 -2.05
N HIS A 8 1.98 14.08 -2.39
CA HIS A 8 1.43 13.10 -1.46
C HIS A 8 2.53 12.15 -0.98
N TRP A 9 2.74 12.12 0.32
CA TRP A 9 3.75 11.31 0.98
C TRP A 9 3.13 10.06 1.61
N TYR A 10 3.94 9.03 1.77
CA TYR A 10 3.53 7.77 2.40
C TYR A 10 4.13 7.62 3.79
N THR A 11 3.38 6.99 4.70
CA THR A 11 3.78 6.83 6.12
C THR A 11 4.67 5.59 6.32
N PRO A 12 5.78 5.69 7.05
CA PRO A 12 6.36 6.90 7.64
C PRO A 12 7.19 7.70 6.61
N PRO A 13 6.93 9.03 6.44
CA PRO A 13 7.49 9.82 5.34
C PRO A 13 9.01 10.00 5.43
N TYR A 14 9.61 9.83 6.59
CA TYR A 14 11.05 9.91 6.78
C TYR A 14 11.80 8.61 6.39
N ILE A 15 11.09 7.50 6.14
CA ILE A 15 11.66 6.23 5.66
C ILE A 15 11.22 5.92 4.24
N ILE A 16 9.92 6.08 3.94
CA ILE A 16 9.36 5.77 2.63
C ILE A 16 9.77 6.83 1.62
N ASP A 17 10.30 6.40 0.47
CA ASP A 17 10.82 7.33 -0.55
C ASP A 17 9.77 7.77 -1.55
N LEU A 18 8.70 7.02 -1.74
CA LEU A 18 7.66 7.35 -2.69
C LEU A 18 6.99 8.68 -2.36
N VAL A 19 6.88 9.55 -3.37
CA VAL A 19 6.09 10.79 -3.33
C VAL A 19 5.30 10.90 -4.62
N ASP A 20 3.98 10.96 -4.53
CA ASP A 20 3.14 11.20 -5.69
C ASP A 20 3.01 12.72 -5.95
N LEU A 21 3.33 13.14 -7.16
CA LEU A 21 3.19 14.53 -7.62
C LEU A 21 2.03 14.62 -8.61
N ALA A 22 1.04 15.43 -8.31
CA ALA A 22 -0.11 15.61 -9.19
C ALA A 22 -0.39 17.07 -9.47
N ALA A 23 -0.60 17.38 -10.76
CA ALA A 23 -1.03 18.69 -11.21
C ALA A 23 -2.55 18.86 -11.05
N GLY A 24 -2.97 20.05 -10.66
CA GLY A 24 -4.35 20.51 -10.84
C GLY A 24 -4.57 21.06 -12.25
N SER A 25 -5.82 21.28 -12.64
CA SER A 25 -6.18 21.78 -13.98
C SER A 25 -5.61 23.17 -14.33
N LYS A 26 -5.10 23.90 -13.34
CA LYS A 26 -4.50 25.24 -13.49
C LYS A 26 -3.02 25.28 -13.13
N THR A 27 -2.42 24.14 -12.82
CA THR A 27 -0.99 24.04 -12.48
C THR A 27 -0.16 24.27 -13.72
N ASP A 28 0.89 25.10 -13.60
CA ASP A 28 1.90 25.22 -14.66
C ASP A 28 2.65 23.89 -14.81
N PRO A 29 2.66 23.28 -15.98
CA PRO A 29 3.38 22.01 -16.22
C PRO A 29 4.88 22.09 -15.84
N ALA A 30 5.52 23.25 -16.00
CA ALA A 30 6.92 23.44 -15.62
C ALA A 30 7.15 23.21 -14.11
N LEU A 31 6.15 23.48 -13.28
CA LEU A 31 6.24 23.27 -11.85
C LEU A 31 6.38 21.78 -11.47
N LEU A 32 5.73 20.88 -12.22
CA LEU A 32 5.90 19.44 -12.00
C LEU A 32 7.35 19.02 -12.15
N LYS A 33 8.00 19.48 -13.22
CA LYS A 33 9.42 19.15 -13.48
C LYS A 33 10.33 19.72 -12.38
N VAL A 34 10.11 20.95 -11.97
CA VAL A 34 10.88 21.58 -10.88
C VAL A 34 10.74 20.78 -9.59
N MET A 35 9.52 20.33 -9.25
CA MET A 35 9.28 19.58 -8.04
C MET A 35 9.79 18.12 -8.14
N GLU A 36 9.70 17.49 -9.29
CA GLU A 36 10.32 16.19 -9.55
C GLU A 36 11.82 16.25 -9.25
N ASP A 37 12.53 17.22 -9.87
CA ASP A 37 13.96 17.42 -9.70
C ASP A 37 14.32 17.73 -8.22
N PHE A 38 13.48 18.51 -7.53
CA PHE A 38 13.65 18.79 -6.11
C PHE A 38 13.57 17.51 -5.27
N TYR A 39 12.53 16.68 -5.46
CA TYR A 39 12.37 15.44 -4.70
C TYR A 39 13.47 14.43 -4.99
N LEU A 40 13.92 14.32 -6.23
CA LEU A 40 15.09 13.50 -6.58
C LEU A 40 16.35 13.94 -5.84
N LYS A 41 16.60 15.26 -5.74
CA LYS A 41 17.77 15.81 -5.03
C LYS A 41 17.78 15.47 -3.54
N ILE A 42 16.62 15.38 -2.91
CA ILE A 42 16.52 15.01 -1.48
C ILE A 42 16.36 13.50 -1.26
N GLY A 43 16.65 12.67 -2.28
CA GLY A 43 16.67 11.21 -2.18
C GLY A 43 15.29 10.54 -2.23
N LYS A 44 14.24 11.27 -2.62
CA LYS A 44 12.91 10.71 -2.82
C LYS A 44 12.74 10.10 -4.21
N LYS A 45 11.68 9.32 -4.38
CA LYS A 45 11.27 8.70 -5.65
C LYS A 45 9.91 9.29 -6.07
N PRO A 46 9.91 10.43 -6.78
CA PRO A 46 8.67 11.03 -7.24
C PRO A 46 8.03 10.20 -8.35
N VAL A 47 6.72 10.03 -8.27
CA VAL A 47 5.86 9.53 -9.35
C VAL A 47 4.97 10.68 -9.81
N VAL A 48 5.12 11.09 -11.06
CA VAL A 48 4.45 12.26 -11.61
C VAL A 48 3.18 11.85 -12.33
N PHE A 49 2.06 12.48 -11.98
CA PHE A 49 0.77 12.30 -12.63
C PHE A 49 0.37 13.59 -13.35
N GLU A 50 0.20 13.52 -14.65
CA GLU A 50 -0.31 14.65 -15.46
C GLU A 50 -1.75 15.03 -15.10
N LYS A 51 -2.50 14.06 -14.58
CA LYS A 51 -3.89 14.24 -14.13
C LYS A 51 -4.04 13.70 -12.72
N PHE A 52 -4.80 14.41 -11.91
CA PHE A 52 -5.15 13.93 -10.58
C PHE A 52 -5.93 12.61 -10.65
N ILE A 53 -5.48 11.63 -9.89
CA ILE A 53 -6.15 10.34 -9.69
C ILE A 53 -6.48 10.23 -8.20
N SER A 54 -7.76 10.15 -7.86
CA SER A 54 -8.19 9.93 -6.48
C SER A 54 -7.59 8.64 -5.93
N GLY A 55 -6.92 8.75 -4.76
CA GLY A 55 -6.25 7.63 -4.09
C GLY A 55 -4.88 7.26 -4.68
N TYR A 56 -4.39 7.94 -5.71
CA TYR A 56 -3.13 7.62 -6.39
C TYR A 56 -2.95 6.12 -6.71
N VAL A 57 -1.83 5.70 -7.29
CA VAL A 57 -1.67 4.29 -7.71
C VAL A 57 -1.45 3.38 -6.50
N ALA A 58 -0.51 3.70 -5.62
CA ALA A 58 -0.17 2.80 -4.52
C ALA A 58 -1.35 2.58 -3.54
N ASN A 59 -2.06 3.65 -3.16
CA ASN A 59 -3.24 3.52 -2.29
C ASN A 59 -4.39 2.77 -2.96
N ARG A 60 -4.57 2.92 -4.28
CA ARG A 60 -5.60 2.16 -5.01
C ARG A 60 -5.29 0.66 -5.04
N LEU A 61 -4.03 0.30 -5.28
CA LEU A 61 -3.59 -1.09 -5.24
C LEU A 61 -3.76 -1.67 -3.82
N GLN A 62 -3.35 -0.90 -2.80
CA GLN A 62 -3.52 -1.31 -1.40
C GLN A 62 -5.00 -1.46 -1.02
N ALA A 63 -5.88 -0.56 -1.50
CA ALA A 63 -7.32 -0.66 -1.24
C ALA A 63 -7.94 -1.91 -1.91
N ALA A 64 -7.50 -2.26 -3.12
CA ALA A 64 -7.95 -3.48 -3.79
C ALA A 64 -7.53 -4.74 -3.02
N MET A 65 -6.27 -4.77 -2.55
CA MET A 65 -5.81 -5.85 -1.66
C MET A 65 -6.59 -5.88 -0.34
N GLY A 66 -6.83 -4.72 0.27
CA GLY A 66 -7.59 -4.62 1.51
C GLY A 66 -9.03 -5.14 1.38
N LEU A 67 -9.66 -4.90 0.23
CA LEU A 67 -11.00 -5.41 -0.05
C LEU A 67 -11.02 -6.95 -0.10
N GLU A 68 -10.03 -7.57 -0.72
CA GLU A 68 -9.89 -9.02 -0.74
C GLU A 68 -9.54 -9.58 0.63
N ILE A 69 -8.62 -8.94 1.36
CA ILE A 69 -8.25 -9.34 2.73
C ILE A 69 -9.48 -9.36 3.64
N ASN A 70 -10.32 -8.32 3.60
CA ASN A 70 -11.54 -8.28 4.41
C ASN A 70 -12.49 -9.42 4.04
N LYS A 71 -12.67 -9.73 2.75
CA LYS A 71 -13.49 -10.88 2.32
C LYS A 71 -12.95 -12.20 2.86
N LEU A 72 -11.64 -12.43 2.73
CA LEU A 72 -11.01 -13.66 3.22
C LEU A 72 -11.18 -13.85 4.73
N LEU A 73 -11.11 -12.75 5.50
CA LEU A 73 -11.32 -12.76 6.96
C LEU A 73 -12.80 -12.95 7.32
N ASP A 74 -13.69 -12.15 6.72
CA ASP A 74 -15.13 -12.17 7.01
C ASP A 74 -15.79 -13.53 6.68
N GLU A 75 -15.29 -14.21 5.64
CA GLU A 75 -15.74 -15.55 5.24
C GLU A 75 -14.97 -16.68 5.94
N GLY A 76 -14.00 -16.36 6.79
CA GLY A 76 -13.21 -17.35 7.54
C GLY A 76 -12.27 -18.20 6.68
N TRP A 77 -11.93 -17.75 5.46
CA TRP A 77 -11.06 -18.51 4.54
C TRP A 77 -9.60 -18.50 4.97
N ALA A 78 -9.16 -17.46 5.67
CA ALA A 78 -7.77 -17.33 6.11
C ALA A 78 -7.68 -16.58 7.44
N THR A 79 -6.66 -16.92 8.23
CA THR A 79 -6.32 -16.16 9.44
C THR A 79 -5.48 -14.92 9.11
N PRO A 80 -5.43 -13.91 9.97
CA PRO A 80 -4.54 -12.75 9.79
C PRO A 80 -3.07 -13.14 9.56
N SER A 81 -2.57 -14.12 10.29
CA SER A 81 -1.20 -14.63 10.12
C SER A 81 -0.98 -15.26 8.76
N ALA A 82 -1.91 -16.10 8.29
CA ALA A 82 -1.79 -16.75 6.97
C ALA A 82 -1.81 -15.71 5.83
N ILE A 83 -2.61 -14.66 5.95
CA ILE A 83 -2.64 -13.55 4.97
C ILE A 83 -1.30 -12.82 4.97
N ASP A 84 -0.80 -12.42 6.16
CA ASP A 84 0.48 -11.72 6.28
C ASP A 84 1.65 -12.55 5.74
N ASP A 85 1.70 -13.84 6.04
CA ASP A 85 2.74 -14.73 5.55
C ASP A 85 2.66 -14.91 4.02
N SER A 86 1.46 -15.01 3.46
CA SER A 86 1.26 -15.06 2.00
C SER A 86 1.76 -13.78 1.31
N VAL A 87 1.54 -12.63 1.92
CA VAL A 87 2.06 -11.34 1.42
C VAL A 87 3.57 -11.28 1.58
N LYS A 88 4.11 -11.52 2.77
CA LYS A 88 5.56 -11.38 3.06
C LYS A 88 6.41 -12.33 2.23
N TYR A 89 6.08 -13.62 2.25
CA TYR A 89 6.89 -14.66 1.62
C TYR A 89 6.47 -14.97 0.18
N GLY A 90 5.24 -14.66 -0.19
CA GLY A 90 4.70 -14.90 -1.53
C GLY A 90 4.82 -13.71 -2.47
N LEU A 91 4.29 -12.56 -2.10
CA LEU A 91 4.17 -11.40 -2.98
C LEU A 91 5.32 -10.40 -2.82
N ALA A 92 5.59 -9.97 -1.57
CA ALA A 92 6.42 -8.79 -1.30
C ALA A 92 7.85 -8.94 -1.84
N LEU A 93 8.48 -10.10 -1.68
CA LEU A 93 9.84 -10.33 -2.15
C LEU A 93 9.97 -10.09 -3.66
N ARG A 94 9.02 -10.60 -4.45
CA ARG A 94 9.03 -10.42 -5.91
C ARG A 94 8.68 -9.00 -6.32
N MET A 95 7.73 -8.39 -5.61
CA MET A 95 7.29 -7.02 -5.89
C MET A 95 8.35 -5.99 -5.52
N ALA A 96 9.11 -6.22 -4.47
CA ALA A 96 10.21 -5.34 -4.07
C ALA A 96 11.32 -5.28 -5.15
N LEU A 97 11.62 -6.43 -5.79
CA LEU A 97 12.64 -6.51 -6.84
C LEU A 97 12.15 -5.98 -8.19
N MET A 98 10.94 -6.34 -8.60
CA MET A 98 10.48 -6.16 -10.00
C MET A 98 9.27 -5.24 -10.14
N GLY A 99 8.55 -4.95 -9.05
CA GLY A 99 7.20 -4.40 -9.16
C GLY A 99 6.19 -5.43 -9.70
N SER A 100 4.97 -4.98 -9.96
CA SER A 100 3.89 -5.88 -10.38
C SER A 100 3.90 -6.18 -11.88
N LEU A 101 4.22 -5.20 -12.72
CA LEU A 101 4.15 -5.37 -14.19
C LEU A 101 5.34 -6.18 -14.71
N MET A 102 6.55 -5.84 -14.31
CA MET A 102 7.73 -6.64 -14.68
C MET A 102 7.60 -8.08 -14.17
N LYS A 103 7.08 -8.29 -12.95
CA LYS A 103 6.76 -9.64 -12.46
C LYS A 103 5.77 -10.37 -13.37
N ALA A 104 4.79 -9.66 -13.94
CA ALA A 104 3.84 -10.24 -14.89
C ALA A 104 4.52 -10.66 -16.21
N ASP A 105 5.47 -9.87 -16.72
CA ASP A 105 6.27 -10.24 -17.90
C ASP A 105 7.03 -11.54 -17.68
N PHE A 106 7.64 -11.72 -16.52
CA PHE A 106 8.32 -13.00 -16.16
C PHE A 106 7.36 -14.19 -16.02
N THR A 107 6.07 -13.94 -15.76
CA THR A 107 5.06 -15.01 -15.66
C THR A 107 4.50 -15.40 -17.05
N GLY A 108 4.50 -14.44 -17.97
CA GLY A 108 3.89 -14.55 -19.29
C GLY A 108 2.52 -13.87 -19.35
N LEU A 109 2.39 -12.87 -20.24
CA LEU A 109 1.16 -12.08 -20.38
C LEU A 109 -0.01 -12.89 -20.95
N ASP A 110 0.28 -13.94 -21.69
CA ASP A 110 -0.71 -14.88 -22.20
C ASP A 110 -1.37 -15.68 -21.05
N MET A 111 -0.63 -15.99 -19.98
CA MET A 111 -1.21 -16.59 -18.78
C MET A 111 -2.16 -15.64 -18.07
N MET A 112 -1.81 -14.37 -17.97
CA MET A 112 -2.70 -13.36 -17.40
C MET A 112 -3.99 -13.22 -18.23
N GLN A 113 -3.86 -13.15 -19.56
CA GLN A 113 -5.00 -13.05 -20.45
C GLN A 113 -5.93 -14.26 -20.32
N ARG A 114 -5.38 -15.46 -20.25
CA ARG A 114 -6.16 -16.70 -20.03
C ARG A 114 -6.84 -16.70 -18.67
N GLY A 115 -6.16 -16.27 -17.61
CA GLY A 115 -6.75 -16.14 -16.27
C GLY A 115 -7.96 -15.21 -16.26
N MET A 116 -7.86 -14.05 -16.92
CA MET A 116 -8.97 -13.11 -17.05
C MET A 116 -10.11 -13.67 -17.91
N ALA A 117 -9.80 -14.32 -19.04
CA ALA A 117 -10.81 -14.91 -19.93
C ALA A 117 -11.58 -16.06 -19.26
N ASN A 118 -10.91 -16.85 -18.45
CA ASN A 118 -11.49 -17.97 -17.72
C ASN A 118 -12.19 -17.56 -16.41
N ARG A 119 -12.17 -16.26 -16.06
CA ARG A 119 -12.75 -15.74 -14.80
C ARG A 119 -12.30 -16.54 -13.57
N THR A 120 -11.01 -16.80 -13.46
CA THR A 120 -10.44 -17.57 -12.34
C THR A 120 -10.54 -16.85 -11.00
N TYR A 121 -10.95 -15.57 -11.02
CA TYR A 121 -11.09 -14.74 -9.84
C TYR A 121 -12.26 -13.78 -9.99
N ASP A 122 -13.15 -13.78 -9.01
CA ASP A 122 -14.24 -12.82 -8.89
C ASP A 122 -13.90 -11.82 -7.78
N PRO A 123 -13.61 -10.54 -8.13
CA PRO A 123 -13.26 -9.54 -7.13
C PRO A 123 -14.43 -9.27 -6.18
N PRO A 124 -14.16 -9.00 -4.90
CA PRO A 124 -15.20 -8.66 -3.95
C PRO A 124 -15.93 -7.37 -4.34
N ILE A 125 -17.23 -7.33 -4.07
CA ILE A 125 -18.01 -6.11 -4.18
C ILE A 125 -17.88 -5.33 -2.87
N PRO A 126 -17.51 -4.02 -2.90
CA PRO A 126 -17.41 -3.21 -1.69
C PRO A 126 -18.75 -3.14 -0.95
N LYS A 127 -18.76 -3.56 0.32
CA LYS A 127 -19.94 -3.52 1.19
C LYS A 127 -19.96 -2.29 2.10
N GLY A 128 -18.83 -1.59 2.21
CA GLY A 128 -18.66 -0.43 3.10
C GLY A 128 -18.39 -0.79 4.56
N ASN A 129 -18.38 -2.07 4.92
CA ASN A 129 -18.05 -2.59 6.24
C ASN A 129 -17.39 -3.97 6.13
N SER A 130 -16.84 -4.45 7.24
CA SER A 130 -16.27 -5.79 7.41
C SER A 130 -16.65 -6.26 8.83
N SER A 131 -17.27 -7.44 8.93
CA SER A 131 -17.67 -8.00 10.23
C SER A 131 -16.47 -8.23 11.14
N THR A 132 -15.35 -8.68 10.58
CA THR A 132 -14.10 -8.87 11.33
C THR A 132 -13.58 -7.54 11.90
N LEU A 133 -13.62 -6.46 11.13
CA LEU A 133 -13.22 -5.13 11.63
C LEU A 133 -14.16 -4.61 12.69
N ASP A 134 -15.47 -4.78 12.52
CA ASP A 134 -16.48 -4.36 13.48
C ASP A 134 -16.26 -5.07 14.80
N GLU A 135 -16.12 -6.39 14.82
CA GLU A 135 -15.82 -7.20 16.01
C GLU A 135 -14.52 -6.80 16.73
N LEU A 136 -13.45 -6.54 15.97
CA LEU A 136 -12.19 -6.07 16.54
C LEU A 136 -12.36 -4.71 17.21
N LEU A 137 -13.03 -3.76 16.56
CA LEU A 137 -13.24 -2.43 17.11
C LEU A 137 -14.16 -2.44 18.33
N GLU A 138 -15.24 -3.21 18.31
CA GLU A 138 -16.15 -3.37 19.45
C GLU A 138 -15.45 -4.01 20.67
N SER A 139 -14.48 -4.90 20.43
CA SER A 139 -13.64 -5.47 21.49
C SER A 139 -12.46 -4.58 21.93
N GLY A 140 -12.39 -3.34 21.45
CA GLY A 140 -11.31 -2.38 21.79
C GLY A 140 -9.97 -2.63 21.09
N ARG A 141 -9.94 -3.53 20.10
CA ARG A 141 -8.73 -3.91 19.36
C ARG A 141 -8.52 -3.00 18.15
N GLY A 142 -8.28 -1.71 18.39
CA GLY A 142 -8.14 -0.68 17.35
C GLY A 142 -6.74 -0.62 16.69
N GLY A 143 -5.82 -1.54 17.00
CA GLY A 143 -4.46 -1.59 16.45
C GLY A 143 -3.37 -1.26 17.46
N VAL A 144 -2.19 -0.86 16.96
CA VAL A 144 -1.00 -0.60 17.80
C VAL A 144 -1.26 0.40 18.92
N MET A 145 -2.04 1.44 18.68
CA MET A 145 -2.32 2.48 19.69
C MET A 145 -3.19 1.97 20.84
N SER A 146 -3.97 0.92 20.65
CA SER A 146 -4.78 0.26 21.69
C SER A 146 -4.11 -1.00 22.25
N GLY A 147 -2.90 -1.33 21.83
CA GLY A 147 -2.14 -2.50 22.28
C GLY A 147 -2.50 -3.81 21.59
N ALA A 148 -3.57 -3.83 20.80
CA ALA A 148 -4.00 -4.99 20.03
C ALA A 148 -4.83 -4.59 18.81
N GLY A 149 -4.76 -5.38 17.75
CA GLY A 149 -5.56 -5.26 16.54
C GLY A 149 -5.83 -6.66 16.00
N TYR A 150 -5.52 -6.94 14.75
CA TYR A 150 -5.48 -8.31 14.23
C TYR A 150 -4.53 -9.20 15.03
N PHE A 151 -3.49 -8.60 15.59
CA PHE A 151 -2.51 -9.26 16.47
C PHE A 151 -2.53 -8.66 17.85
N ASP A 152 -2.07 -9.47 18.84
CA ASP A 152 -1.74 -9.01 20.18
C ASP A 152 -0.27 -8.60 20.22
N TYR A 153 0.02 -7.46 20.82
CA TYR A 153 1.37 -6.91 20.88
C TYR A 153 2.07 -7.14 22.24
N GLY A 154 1.53 -8.02 23.09
CA GLY A 154 2.17 -8.51 24.31
C GLY A 154 2.49 -7.42 25.35
N GLY A 155 1.69 -6.35 25.40
CA GLY A 155 1.87 -5.25 26.34
C GLY A 155 2.99 -4.27 25.99
N LEU A 156 3.63 -4.41 24.83
CA LEU A 156 4.59 -3.42 24.34
C LEU A 156 3.90 -2.08 24.06
N SER A 157 4.58 -0.99 24.39
CA SER A 157 4.08 0.36 24.09
C SER A 157 4.07 0.63 22.57
N ALA A 158 3.16 1.50 22.13
CA ALA A 158 3.13 1.95 20.73
C ALA A 158 4.48 2.52 20.27
N SER A 159 5.19 3.23 21.16
CA SER A 159 6.52 3.78 20.86
C SER A 159 7.55 2.70 20.55
N GLU A 160 7.59 1.62 21.34
CA GLU A 160 8.50 0.49 21.12
C GLU A 160 8.17 -0.24 19.82
N LEU A 161 6.88 -0.43 19.52
CA LEU A 161 6.42 -1.07 18.30
C LEU A 161 6.77 -0.24 17.06
N PHE A 162 6.55 1.08 17.09
CA PHE A 162 6.94 1.96 16.00
C PHE A 162 8.45 1.99 15.79
N LYS A 163 9.24 2.03 16.86
CA LYS A 163 10.70 1.96 16.78
C LYS A 163 11.17 0.65 16.15
N THR A 164 10.60 -0.49 16.56
CA THR A 164 10.91 -1.80 16.00
C THR A 164 10.58 -1.87 14.50
N ARG A 165 9.40 -1.37 14.11
CA ARG A 165 9.00 -1.25 12.71
C ARG A 165 10.00 -0.42 11.91
N ASP A 166 10.35 0.76 12.41
CA ASP A 166 11.22 1.69 11.71
C ASP A 166 12.63 1.13 11.50
N ILE A 167 13.17 0.45 12.51
CA ILE A 167 14.44 -0.27 12.39
C ILE A 167 14.36 -1.37 11.32
N GLY A 168 13.27 -2.13 11.30
CA GLY A 168 13.03 -3.17 10.29
C GLY A 168 12.96 -2.59 8.88
N LEU A 169 12.20 -1.51 8.69
CA LEU A 169 12.09 -0.83 7.40
C LEU A 169 13.42 -0.25 6.92
N LEU A 170 14.21 0.35 7.81
CA LEU A 170 15.54 0.88 7.46
C LEU A 170 16.49 -0.22 7.04
N ARG A 171 16.47 -1.38 7.69
CA ARG A 171 17.28 -2.55 7.29
C ARG A 171 16.91 -3.03 5.89
N LEU A 172 15.61 -3.25 5.63
CA LEU A 172 15.14 -3.65 4.30
C LEU A 172 15.48 -2.63 3.19
N LYS A 173 15.57 -1.36 3.55
CA LYS A 173 15.93 -0.31 2.60
C LYS A 173 17.43 -0.25 2.29
N SER A 174 18.28 -0.78 3.17
CA SER A 174 19.74 -0.77 3.01
C SER A 174 20.28 -1.97 2.20
N GLU A 175 19.46 -2.97 1.94
CA GLU A 175 19.75 -4.12 1.10
C GLU A 175 19.42 -3.83 -0.38
#